data_4df19b0ff369843994f7ebdb15c4865f
#
_entry.id   4df19b0ff369843994f7ebdb15c4865f
#
_cell.length_a   1.000
_cell.length_b   1.000
_cell.length_c   1.000
_cell.angle_alpha   90.00
_cell.angle_beta   90.00
_cell.angle_gamma   90.00
#
_symmetry.space_group_name_H-M   'P 1'
#
loop_
_entity.id
_entity.type
_entity.pdbx_description
1 polymer ?
#
loop_
_entity_poly.entity_id
_entity_poly.type
_entity_poly.pdbx_seq_one_letter_code
_entity_poly.pdbx_strand_id
1 'polypeptide(L)'
;LGRGPRFVDPVAHGFNIGGEQSGHIILSDHATTGDGIIAALQVLAYMREDGRPLSKCSKLFAPLPQILKNVPYKGSSPLKAPQVQKAIESAKASLGNKGRVFIRESGTEPLIRVMAEGESRSQIESITDNIVKALSA
;
A
#
# COMPACT_ATOMS: atom_id res chain seq x y z
N LEU A 1 6.78 10.27 -11.67
CA LEU A 1 5.62 9.56 -11.14
C LEU A 1 6.14 8.59 -10.08
N GLY A 2 6.04 9.00 -8.80
CA GLY A 2 6.48 8.20 -7.66
C GLY A 2 5.64 6.94 -7.55
N ARG A 3 6.28 5.79 -7.71
CA ARG A 3 5.65 4.49 -7.51
C ARG A 3 5.28 4.37 -6.03
N GLY A 4 3.99 4.34 -5.73
CA GLY A 4 3.46 4.07 -4.40
C GLY A 4 3.92 2.72 -3.83
N PRO A 5 3.52 2.40 -2.57
CA PRO A 5 3.94 1.17 -1.91
C PRO A 5 3.48 -0.04 -2.71
N ARG A 6 4.43 -0.55 -3.40
CA ARG A 6 4.43 -1.71 -4.26
C ARG A 6 3.04 -2.13 -4.79
N PHE A 7 2.65 -1.47 -5.79
CA PHE A 7 2.31 -2.18 -6.99
C PHE A 7 3.34 -3.32 -7.13
N VAL A 8 2.91 -4.53 -6.88
CA VAL A 8 3.67 -5.66 -7.42
C VAL A 8 3.59 -5.40 -8.91
N ASP A 9 4.71 -5.01 -9.54
CA ASP A 9 4.72 -4.81 -10.98
C ASP A 9 4.24 -6.14 -11.59
N PRO A 10 3.00 -6.22 -12.09
CA PRO A 10 2.46 -7.48 -12.57
C PRO A 10 3.35 -8.02 -13.68
N VAL A 11 3.91 -7.13 -14.50
CA VAL A 11 4.76 -7.47 -15.63
C VAL A 11 6.07 -8.12 -15.17
N ALA A 12 6.68 -7.59 -14.08
CA ALA A 12 7.91 -8.15 -13.51
C ALA A 12 7.73 -9.56 -12.94
N HIS A 13 6.48 -9.95 -12.60
CA HIS A 13 6.13 -11.26 -12.05
C HIS A 13 5.29 -12.12 -13.00
N GLY A 14 5.12 -11.70 -14.25
CA GLY A 14 4.34 -12.43 -15.25
C GLY A 14 2.83 -12.40 -15.02
N PHE A 15 2.33 -11.46 -14.21
CA PHE A 15 0.89 -11.22 -14.02
C PHE A 15 0.41 -10.10 -14.93
N ASN A 16 -0.80 -10.21 -15.44
CA ASN A 16 -1.44 -9.22 -16.29
C ASN A 16 -2.47 -8.33 -15.55
N ILE A 17 -2.72 -8.60 -14.27
CA ILE A 17 -3.63 -7.84 -13.43
C ILE A 17 -2.94 -7.45 -12.14
N GLY A 18 -3.05 -6.18 -11.77
CA GLY A 18 -2.57 -5.66 -10.50
C GLY A 18 -3.52 -4.62 -9.91
N GLY A 19 -3.54 -4.51 -8.58
CA GLY A 19 -4.39 -3.55 -7.90
C GLY A 19 -3.83 -3.07 -6.57
N GLU A 20 -4.29 -1.91 -6.13
CA GLU A 20 -3.98 -1.32 -4.84
C GLU A 20 -5.26 -1.02 -4.07
N GLN A 21 -5.17 -0.95 -2.73
CA GLN A 21 -6.29 -0.50 -1.89
C GLN A 21 -6.73 0.95 -2.18
N SER A 22 -5.85 1.74 -2.79
CA SER A 22 -6.15 3.09 -3.30
C SER A 22 -7.15 3.12 -4.45
N GLY A 23 -7.52 1.95 -5.00
CA GLY A 23 -8.44 1.82 -6.14
C GLY A 23 -7.75 1.89 -7.51
N HIS A 24 -6.43 1.95 -7.56
CA HIS A 24 -5.70 1.82 -8.82
C HIS A 24 -5.70 0.37 -9.29
N ILE A 25 -6.14 0.15 -10.52
CA ILE A 25 -6.13 -1.17 -11.17
C ILE A 25 -5.32 -1.06 -12.45
N ILE A 26 -4.40 -1.99 -12.65
CA ILE A 26 -3.65 -2.15 -13.91
C ILE A 26 -4.11 -3.45 -14.56
N LEU A 27 -4.39 -3.34 -15.85
CA LEU A 27 -4.72 -4.45 -16.74
C LEU A 27 -3.76 -4.38 -17.92
N SER A 28 -2.57 -5.00 -17.78
CA SER A 28 -1.47 -4.83 -18.73
C SER A 28 -1.76 -5.36 -20.13
N ASP A 29 -2.74 -6.25 -20.27
CA ASP A 29 -3.22 -6.73 -21.58
C ASP A 29 -4.04 -5.66 -22.33
N HIS A 30 -4.49 -4.62 -21.64
CA HIS A 30 -5.36 -3.59 -22.20
C HIS A 30 -4.75 -2.18 -22.18
N ALA A 31 -3.87 -1.90 -21.20
CA ALA A 31 -3.25 -0.59 -21.05
C ALA A 31 -1.89 -0.68 -20.36
N THR A 32 -0.98 0.24 -20.72
CA THR A 32 0.37 0.34 -20.11
C THR A 32 0.37 1.07 -18.77
N THR A 33 -0.75 1.69 -18.39
CA THR A 33 -0.94 2.43 -17.14
C THR A 33 -2.29 2.05 -16.52
N GLY A 34 -2.53 2.45 -15.26
CA GLY A 34 -3.85 2.34 -14.66
C GLY A 34 -4.87 3.19 -15.43
N ASP A 35 -5.91 2.55 -15.96
CA ASP A 35 -7.02 3.20 -16.64
C ASP A 35 -8.33 2.80 -15.97
N GLY A 36 -8.99 3.77 -15.31
CA GLY A 36 -10.21 3.53 -14.56
C GLY A 36 -11.40 3.17 -15.44
N ILE A 37 -11.44 3.65 -16.70
CA ILE A 37 -12.53 3.34 -17.65
C ILE A 37 -12.39 1.90 -18.12
N ILE A 38 -11.19 1.50 -18.53
CA ILE A 38 -10.92 0.11 -18.95
C ILE A 38 -11.20 -0.84 -17.78
N ALA A 39 -10.74 -0.51 -16.56
CA ALA A 39 -11.02 -1.32 -15.37
C ALA A 39 -12.52 -1.47 -15.10
N ALA A 40 -13.30 -0.37 -15.21
CA ALA A 40 -14.74 -0.39 -15.03
C ALA A 40 -15.44 -1.25 -16.10
N LEU A 41 -15.04 -1.14 -17.36
CA LEU A 41 -15.60 -1.94 -18.45
C LEU A 41 -15.33 -3.43 -18.25
N GLN A 42 -14.15 -3.83 -17.79
CA GLN A 42 -13.83 -5.22 -17.47
C GLN A 42 -14.68 -5.76 -16.31
N VAL A 43 -14.90 -4.96 -15.27
CA VAL A 43 -15.81 -5.34 -14.16
C VAL A 43 -17.25 -5.52 -14.67
N LEU A 44 -17.75 -4.63 -15.54
CA LEU A 44 -19.09 -4.75 -16.12
C LEU A 44 -19.22 -5.96 -17.04
N ALA A 45 -18.20 -6.26 -17.83
CA ALA A 45 -18.16 -7.46 -18.68
C ALA A 45 -18.24 -8.71 -17.82
N TYR A 46 -17.40 -8.79 -16.77
CA TYR A 46 -17.43 -9.92 -15.83
C TYR A 46 -18.80 -10.09 -15.15
N MET A 47 -19.43 -8.99 -14.70
CA MET A 47 -20.76 -9.04 -14.09
C MET A 47 -21.82 -9.58 -15.05
N ARG A 48 -21.73 -9.20 -16.34
CA ARG A 48 -22.65 -9.68 -17.37
C ARG A 48 -22.50 -11.18 -17.62
N GLU A 49 -21.26 -11.68 -17.63
CA GLU A 49 -20.96 -13.11 -17.81
C GLU A 49 -21.35 -13.95 -16.58
N ASP A 50 -21.04 -13.45 -15.38
CA ASP A 50 -21.30 -14.13 -14.10
C ASP A 50 -22.80 -14.12 -13.74
N GLY A 51 -23.55 -13.11 -14.19
CA GLY A 51 -24.99 -12.93 -13.90
C GLY A 51 -25.32 -12.48 -12.49
N ARG A 52 -24.33 -12.29 -11.61
CA ARG A 52 -24.52 -11.83 -10.22
C ARG A 52 -24.36 -10.31 -10.11
N PRO A 53 -25.04 -9.66 -9.16
CA PRO A 53 -24.83 -8.24 -8.90
C PRO A 53 -23.43 -7.95 -8.35
N LEU A 54 -22.89 -6.74 -8.60
CA LEU A 54 -21.56 -6.32 -8.16
C LEU A 54 -21.32 -6.56 -6.67
N SER A 55 -22.32 -6.33 -5.82
CA SER A 55 -22.27 -6.56 -4.37
C SER A 55 -21.96 -8.01 -3.98
N LYS A 56 -22.12 -8.95 -4.89
CA LYS A 56 -21.76 -10.37 -4.69
C LYS A 56 -20.42 -10.70 -5.34
N CYS A 57 -20.16 -10.16 -6.55
CA CYS A 57 -18.93 -10.40 -7.29
C CYS A 57 -17.70 -9.74 -6.64
N SER A 58 -17.87 -8.56 -5.99
CA SER A 58 -16.78 -7.78 -5.43
C SER A 58 -16.27 -8.25 -4.07
N LYS A 59 -16.99 -9.14 -3.38
CA LYS A 59 -16.59 -9.65 -2.06
C LYS A 59 -15.70 -10.88 -2.17
N LEU A 60 -14.50 -10.72 -2.73
CA LEU A 60 -13.56 -11.82 -2.95
C LEU A 60 -12.68 -12.10 -1.73
N PHE A 61 -12.38 -11.09 -0.92
CA PHE A 61 -11.56 -11.19 0.29
C PHE A 61 -11.91 -10.08 1.29
N ALA A 62 -11.52 -10.27 2.54
CA ALA A 62 -11.57 -9.23 3.56
C ALA A 62 -10.22 -8.48 3.55
N PRO A 63 -10.21 -7.15 3.31
CA PRO A 63 -8.97 -6.38 3.35
C PRO A 63 -8.39 -6.39 4.77
N LEU A 64 -7.07 -6.49 4.87
CA LEU A 64 -6.38 -6.34 6.14
C LEU A 64 -6.46 -4.87 6.62
N PRO A 65 -6.51 -4.65 7.94
CA PRO A 65 -6.33 -3.32 8.50
C PRO A 65 -5.08 -2.65 7.98
N GLN A 66 -5.19 -1.39 7.59
CA GLN A 66 -4.08 -0.57 7.13
C GLN A 66 -4.09 0.78 7.86
N ILE A 67 -2.92 1.27 8.24
CA ILE A 67 -2.71 2.59 8.83
C ILE A 67 -1.67 3.34 8.01
N LEU A 68 -1.99 4.58 7.64
CA LEU A 68 -1.10 5.50 6.97
C LEU A 68 -0.94 6.76 7.83
N LYS A 69 0.31 7.13 8.15
CA LYS A 69 0.66 8.39 8.82
C LYS A 69 1.64 9.18 7.98
N ASN A 70 1.39 10.48 7.87
CA ASN A 70 2.29 11.42 7.23
C ASN A 70 3.05 12.19 8.31
N VAL A 71 4.38 12.13 8.28
CA VAL A 71 5.25 12.78 9.25
C VAL A 71 6.03 13.90 8.55
N PRO A 72 5.66 15.17 8.75
CA PRO A 72 6.42 16.29 8.20
C PRO A 72 7.79 16.40 8.88
N TYR A 73 8.80 16.83 8.14
CA TYR A 73 10.13 17.12 8.67
C TYR A 73 10.66 18.45 8.14
N LYS A 74 11.65 19.02 8.84
CA LYS A 74 12.33 20.25 8.43
C LYS A 74 13.81 19.94 8.14
N GLY A 75 14.35 20.54 7.10
CA GLY A 75 15.74 20.34 6.71
C GLY A 75 15.99 18.99 6.02
N SER A 76 17.00 18.25 6.47
CA SER A 76 17.33 16.93 5.92
C SER A 76 16.38 15.84 6.44
N SER A 77 16.10 14.86 5.57
CA SER A 77 15.22 13.74 5.94
C SER A 77 15.82 12.89 7.06
N PRO A 78 15.05 12.62 8.15
CA PRO A 78 15.49 11.75 9.24
C PRO A 78 15.44 10.26 8.90
N LEU A 79 14.99 9.88 7.72
CA LEU A 79 14.74 8.49 7.36
C LEU A 79 15.96 7.58 7.52
N LYS A 80 17.17 8.12 7.27
CA LYS A 80 18.42 7.36 7.39
C LYS A 80 19.03 7.37 8.81
N ALA A 81 18.40 8.04 9.77
CA ALA A 81 18.91 8.08 11.14
C ALA A 81 18.90 6.67 11.77
N PRO A 82 19.94 6.29 12.55
CA PRO A 82 20.07 4.93 13.11
C PRO A 82 18.86 4.50 13.95
N GLN A 83 18.29 5.41 14.76
CA GLN A 83 17.11 5.14 15.58
C GLN A 83 15.88 4.82 14.72
N VAL A 84 15.72 5.49 13.58
CA VAL A 84 14.62 5.25 12.64
C VAL A 84 14.78 3.90 11.97
N GLN A 85 15.99 3.59 11.48
CA GLN A 85 16.26 2.30 10.86
C GLN A 85 16.04 1.14 11.84
N LYS A 86 16.46 1.28 13.09
CA LYS A 86 16.20 0.29 14.16
C LYS A 86 14.71 0.09 14.41
N ALA A 87 13.92 1.17 14.44
CA ALA A 87 12.47 1.10 14.61
C ALA A 87 11.81 0.37 13.42
N ILE A 88 12.26 0.62 12.19
CA ILE A 88 11.78 -0.05 10.98
C ILE A 88 12.10 -1.55 11.02
N GLU A 89 13.30 -1.93 11.36
CA GLU A 89 13.71 -3.34 11.45
C GLU A 89 12.90 -4.08 12.52
N SER A 90 12.75 -3.48 13.70
CA SER A 90 11.91 -4.04 14.77
C SER A 90 10.46 -4.22 14.35
N ALA A 91 9.92 -3.26 13.63
CA ALA A 91 8.57 -3.32 13.07
C ALA A 91 8.40 -4.48 12.08
N LYS A 92 9.34 -4.63 11.15
CA LYS A 92 9.35 -5.74 10.17
C LYS A 92 9.46 -7.10 10.87
N ALA A 93 10.35 -7.21 11.85
CA ALA A 93 10.53 -8.44 12.62
C ALA A 93 9.26 -8.81 13.40
N SER A 94 8.59 -7.83 14.02
CA SER A 94 7.35 -8.03 14.78
C SER A 94 6.18 -8.48 13.91
N LEU A 95 6.08 -8.00 12.67
CA LEU A 95 5.00 -8.37 11.75
C LEU A 95 5.28 -9.72 11.08
N GLY A 96 6.52 -10.06 10.81
CA GLY A 96 6.89 -11.29 10.10
C GLY A 96 6.11 -11.42 8.78
N ASN A 97 5.46 -12.58 8.60
CA ASN A 97 4.63 -12.86 7.42
C ASN A 97 3.16 -12.41 7.56
N LYS A 98 2.77 -11.86 8.74
CA LYS A 98 1.39 -11.46 9.03
C LYS A 98 1.07 -10.00 8.70
N GLY A 99 2.04 -9.29 8.16
CA GLY A 99 1.87 -7.89 7.80
C GLY A 99 3.09 -7.31 7.10
N ARG A 100 3.01 -6.03 6.80
CA ARG A 100 4.11 -5.30 6.16
C ARG A 100 4.18 -3.86 6.64
N VAL A 101 5.38 -3.30 6.63
CA VAL A 101 5.64 -1.87 6.84
C VAL A 101 6.26 -1.30 5.58
N PHE A 102 5.78 -0.16 5.18
CA PHE A 102 6.28 0.57 4.04
C PHE A 102 6.51 2.04 4.42
N ILE A 103 7.73 2.53 4.22
CA ILE A 103 8.11 3.89 4.59
C ILE A 103 8.84 4.52 3.42
N ARG A 104 8.41 5.73 3.06
CA ARG A 104 9.04 6.49 1.97
C ARG A 104 8.92 7.99 2.18
N GLU A 105 9.81 8.73 1.57
CA GLU A 105 9.67 10.17 1.41
C GLU A 105 8.61 10.49 0.35
N SER A 106 7.89 11.59 0.55
CA SER A 106 7.04 12.15 -0.49
C SER A 106 7.91 12.82 -1.55
N GLY A 107 7.56 12.65 -2.81
CA GLY A 107 8.28 13.30 -3.91
C GLY A 107 7.91 14.78 -4.13
N THR A 108 6.85 15.26 -3.47
CA THR A 108 6.28 16.60 -3.69
C THR A 108 6.25 17.47 -2.43
N GLU A 109 6.39 16.87 -1.27
CA GLU A 109 6.27 17.56 0.03
C GLU A 109 7.35 17.04 1.00
N PRO A 110 7.85 17.88 1.93
CA PRO A 110 8.84 17.46 2.93
C PRO A 110 8.17 16.63 4.04
N LEU A 111 7.71 15.45 3.71
CA LEU A 111 7.11 14.50 4.64
C LEU A 111 7.49 13.05 4.32
N ILE A 112 7.48 12.23 5.36
CA ILE A 112 7.67 10.79 5.28
C ILE A 112 6.31 10.12 5.47
N ARG A 113 5.97 9.25 4.54
CA ARG A 113 4.79 8.40 4.61
C ARG A 113 5.14 7.09 5.26
N VAL A 114 4.50 6.81 6.39
CA VAL A 114 4.63 5.56 7.16
C VAL A 114 3.33 4.79 7.00
N MET A 115 3.38 3.63 6.35
CA MET A 115 2.25 2.75 6.18
C MET A 115 2.54 1.40 6.84
N ALA A 116 1.60 0.90 7.61
CA ALA A 116 1.60 -0.46 8.13
C ALA A 116 0.28 -1.16 7.80
N GLU A 117 0.37 -2.43 7.45
CA GLU A 117 -0.76 -3.31 7.15
C GLU A 117 -0.53 -4.65 7.85
N GLY A 118 -1.57 -5.22 8.45
CA GLY A 118 -1.47 -6.49 9.17
C GLY A 118 -2.79 -6.94 9.77
N GLU A 119 -2.83 -8.18 10.29
CA GLU A 119 -4.03 -8.79 10.83
C GLU A 119 -4.57 -8.08 12.08
N SER A 120 -3.69 -7.57 12.94
CA SER A 120 -4.03 -6.88 14.18
C SER A 120 -3.94 -5.36 14.04
N ARG A 121 -5.07 -4.67 14.11
CA ARG A 121 -5.12 -3.21 14.07
C ARG A 121 -4.31 -2.58 15.20
N SER A 122 -4.42 -3.09 16.42
CA SER A 122 -3.67 -2.57 17.57
C SER A 122 -2.15 -2.73 17.42
N GLN A 123 -1.71 -3.85 16.82
CA GLN A 123 -0.29 -4.07 16.56
C GLN A 123 0.25 -3.08 15.52
N ILE A 124 -0.44 -2.90 14.38
CA ILE A 124 0.03 -1.97 13.35
C ILE A 124 -0.03 -0.51 13.82
N GLU A 125 -0.96 -0.16 14.71
CA GLU A 125 -1.05 1.17 15.32
C GLU A 125 0.17 1.44 16.22
N SER A 126 0.48 0.51 17.12
CA SER A 126 1.67 0.60 17.99
C SER A 126 2.98 0.69 17.18
N ILE A 127 3.11 -0.13 16.14
CA ILE A 127 4.26 -0.11 15.23
C ILE A 127 4.39 1.25 14.54
N THR A 128 3.29 1.76 14.00
CA THR A 128 3.27 3.04 13.29
C THR A 128 3.64 4.18 14.23
N ASP A 129 3.12 4.18 15.47
CA ASP A 129 3.43 5.18 16.49
C ASP A 129 4.91 5.17 16.89
N ASN A 130 5.50 4.00 17.06
CA ASN A 130 6.91 3.87 17.39
C ASN A 130 7.80 4.43 16.28
N ILE A 131 7.46 4.19 15.02
CA ILE A 131 8.21 4.74 13.89
C ILE A 131 8.05 6.25 13.79
N VAL A 132 6.81 6.76 13.96
CA VAL A 132 6.55 8.21 13.99
C VAL A 132 7.33 8.89 15.09
N LYS A 133 7.37 8.31 16.30
CA LYS A 133 8.16 8.82 17.42
C LYS A 133 9.65 8.88 17.09
N ALA A 134 10.19 7.83 16.47
CA ALA A 134 11.60 7.79 16.05
C ALA A 134 11.94 8.83 14.97
N LEU A 135 10.99 9.13 14.07
CA LEU A 135 11.13 10.16 13.03
C LEU A 135 11.08 11.58 13.58
N SER A 136 10.44 11.79 14.75
CA SER A 136 10.25 13.10 15.38
C SER A 136 11.27 13.40 16.46
N ALA A 137 12.14 12.47 16.81
CA ALA A 137 13.24 12.63 17.78
C ALA A 137 14.50 13.20 17.13
#